data_f86ad11f30a8f89611588cb061ca025b
#
_entry.id   f86ad11f30a8f89611588cb061ca025b
#
_cell.length_a   1.000
_cell.length_b   1.000
_cell.length_c   1.000
_cell.angle_alpha   90.00
_cell.angle_beta   90.00
_cell.angle_gamma   90.00
#
_symmetry.space_group_name_H-M   'P 1'
#
loop_
_entity.id
_entity.type
_entity.pdbx_description
1 polymer ?
#
loop_
_entity_poly.entity_id
_entity_poly.type
_entity_poly.pdbx_seq_one_letter_code
_entity_poly.pdbx_strand_id
1 'polypeptide(L)'
;MSEQVNDNVDDKVDDKMEDILVDSELAKKLVPNKFKFTSQQGRARRQKLLMGAKKLSETKAINDITLADVCEEAGIPRASAYHFFPNIEAIFLALRFLNAIEILEILATVEIEDYDRWQGYLTAIIERSVGIFYDDSTKAKLIYDTNTPDFEGDSFGEDIDLQIVELVYERLTQRYELPNFGDVKDMLMVTFSIINGIFTLSYRRYEEITDKYLQEATIAAIAYLRCYLPENLPRKK
;
A
#
# COMPACT_ATOMS: atom_id res chain seq x y z
N MET A 1 -2.73 -41.23 -0.22
CA MET A 1 -2.91 -40.52 -1.51
C MET A 1 -3.78 -39.33 -1.22
N SER A 2 -3.24 -38.19 -1.26
CA SER A 2 -3.84 -36.84 -1.25
C SER A 2 -3.13 -35.89 -0.29
N GLU A 3 -2.09 -35.24 -0.78
CA GLU A 3 -1.53 -33.99 -0.25
C GLU A 3 -0.48 -33.48 -1.24
N GLN A 4 -0.92 -32.96 -2.36
CA GLN A 4 -0.04 -32.29 -3.33
C GLN A 4 -0.89 -31.37 -4.23
N VAL A 5 -1.48 -30.31 -3.70
CA VAL A 5 -2.17 -29.30 -4.55
C VAL A 5 -1.96 -27.85 -4.09
N ASN A 6 -1.28 -27.55 -2.98
CA ASN A 6 -1.20 -26.16 -2.50
C ASN A 6 0.13 -25.41 -2.75
N ASP A 7 1.20 -26.09 -3.14
CA ASP A 7 2.52 -25.43 -3.30
C ASP A 7 2.67 -24.58 -4.58
N ASN A 8 1.76 -24.72 -5.55
CA ASN A 8 1.94 -24.11 -6.88
C ASN A 8 1.26 -22.73 -7.07
N VAL A 9 0.45 -22.30 -6.11
CA VAL A 9 -0.25 -20.99 -6.19
C VAL A 9 0.57 -19.93 -5.48
N ASP A 10 1.15 -20.26 -4.33
CA ASP A 10 2.00 -19.35 -3.56
C ASP A 10 3.31 -19.03 -4.31
N ASP A 11 3.94 -20.00 -4.99
CA ASP A 11 5.14 -19.76 -5.81
C ASP A 11 4.90 -18.79 -6.98
N LYS A 12 3.71 -18.74 -7.56
CA LYS A 12 3.38 -17.84 -8.68
C LYS A 12 3.07 -16.41 -8.26
N VAL A 13 2.53 -16.21 -7.06
CA VAL A 13 2.29 -14.89 -6.49
C VAL A 13 3.61 -14.29 -6.05
N ASP A 14 4.49 -15.12 -5.52
CA ASP A 14 5.80 -14.73 -5.03
C ASP A 14 6.78 -14.30 -6.14
N ASP A 15 6.80 -15.01 -7.28
CA ASP A 15 7.60 -14.59 -8.46
C ASP A 15 7.11 -13.24 -9.03
N LYS A 16 5.79 -13.00 -9.02
CA LYS A 16 5.22 -11.72 -9.45
C LYS A 16 5.63 -10.55 -8.57
N MET A 17 5.68 -10.73 -7.24
CA MET A 17 6.09 -9.67 -6.31
C MET A 17 7.55 -9.27 -6.50
N GLU A 18 8.45 -10.18 -6.86
CA GLU A 18 9.85 -9.86 -7.13
C GLU A 18 10.06 -9.17 -8.47
N ASP A 19 9.32 -9.56 -9.50
CA ASP A 19 9.35 -8.89 -10.80
C ASP A 19 8.86 -7.45 -10.70
N ILE A 20 7.85 -7.18 -9.86
CA ILE A 20 7.36 -5.84 -9.56
C ILE A 20 8.44 -4.97 -8.89
N LEU A 21 9.19 -5.53 -7.93
CA LEU A 21 10.29 -4.80 -7.26
C LEU A 21 11.44 -4.46 -8.20
N VAL A 22 11.63 -5.21 -9.27
CA VAL A 22 12.79 -5.06 -10.19
C VAL A 22 12.44 -4.22 -11.42
N ASP A 23 11.22 -4.34 -11.95
CA ASP A 23 10.89 -3.82 -13.27
C ASP A 23 9.95 -2.62 -13.31
N SER A 24 9.22 -2.29 -12.22
CA SER A 24 8.38 -1.10 -12.26
C SER A 24 9.21 0.18 -12.22
N GLU A 25 8.87 1.19 -13.03
CA GLU A 25 9.49 2.52 -12.98
C GLU A 25 9.31 3.17 -11.59
N LEU A 26 8.25 2.79 -10.89
CA LEU A 26 7.97 3.19 -9.51
C LEU A 26 8.98 2.54 -8.55
N ALA A 27 9.19 1.23 -8.66
CA ALA A 27 10.18 0.51 -7.86
C ALA A 27 11.60 1.05 -8.09
N LYS A 28 11.94 1.41 -9.33
CA LYS A 28 13.25 2.02 -9.65
C LYS A 28 13.45 3.38 -8.99
N LYS A 29 12.37 4.15 -8.79
CA LYS A 29 12.41 5.46 -8.12
C LYS A 29 12.45 5.34 -6.60
N LEU A 30 11.73 4.38 -6.05
CA LEU A 30 11.47 4.25 -4.62
C LEU A 30 12.40 3.25 -3.91
N VAL A 31 13.00 2.28 -4.62
CA VAL A 31 13.94 1.33 -4.02
C VAL A 31 15.33 1.96 -3.91
N PRO A 32 15.85 2.21 -2.70
CA PRO A 32 17.25 2.60 -2.52
C PRO A 32 18.17 1.61 -3.23
N ASN A 33 19.23 2.10 -3.85
CA ASN A 33 20.23 1.29 -4.60
C ASN A 33 20.77 0.05 -3.84
N LYS A 34 20.56 -0.01 -2.52
CA LYS A 34 20.95 -1.10 -1.64
C LYS A 34 20.13 -2.40 -1.84
N PHE A 35 18.99 -2.35 -2.52
CA PHE A 35 18.12 -3.52 -2.76
C PHE A 35 18.29 -4.16 -4.13
N LYS A 36 19.26 -3.70 -4.93
CA LYS A 36 19.57 -4.30 -6.24
C LYS A 36 20.35 -5.61 -6.09
N PHE A 37 19.65 -6.72 -5.97
CA PHE A 37 20.28 -8.06 -6.03
C PHE A 37 19.99 -8.70 -7.38
N THR A 38 21.08 -9.14 -8.02
CA THR A 38 21.05 -9.70 -9.38
C THR A 38 20.99 -11.22 -9.41
N SER A 39 21.28 -11.92 -8.30
CA SER A 39 21.27 -13.38 -8.28
C SER A 39 19.93 -13.94 -7.80
N GLN A 40 19.42 -14.96 -8.49
CA GLN A 40 18.20 -15.68 -8.11
C GLN A 40 18.24 -16.17 -6.64
N GLN A 41 19.37 -16.68 -6.20
CA GLN A 41 19.53 -17.16 -4.82
C GLN A 41 19.49 -16.02 -3.79
N GLY A 42 19.97 -14.84 -4.15
CA GLY A 42 19.89 -13.63 -3.31
C GLY A 42 18.45 -13.16 -3.18
N ARG A 43 17.70 -13.15 -4.29
CA ARG A 43 16.26 -12.82 -4.30
C ARG A 43 15.47 -13.75 -3.39
N ALA A 44 15.60 -15.06 -3.56
CA ALA A 44 14.90 -16.07 -2.75
C ALA A 44 15.18 -15.94 -1.24
N ARG A 45 16.42 -15.61 -0.86
CA ARG A 45 16.75 -15.37 0.56
C ARG A 45 16.11 -14.11 1.11
N ARG A 46 16.11 -13.03 0.34
CA ARG A 46 15.45 -11.77 0.74
C ARG A 46 13.97 -11.99 0.93
N GLN A 47 13.32 -12.67 0.00
CA GLN A 47 11.91 -13.02 0.06
C GLN A 47 11.58 -13.84 1.31
N LYS A 48 12.38 -14.86 1.64
CA LYS A 48 12.18 -15.63 2.88
C LYS A 48 12.24 -14.77 4.14
N LEU A 49 13.10 -13.74 4.17
CA LEU A 49 13.16 -12.80 5.29
C LEU A 49 11.90 -11.94 5.36
N LEU A 50 11.41 -11.44 4.23
CA LEU A 50 10.17 -10.66 4.16
C LEU A 50 8.96 -11.49 4.60
N MET A 51 8.83 -12.72 4.08
CA MET A 51 7.76 -13.65 4.47
C MET A 51 7.84 -14.04 5.95
N GLY A 52 9.04 -14.28 6.49
CA GLY A 52 9.24 -14.55 7.90
C GLY A 52 8.79 -13.38 8.80
N ALA A 53 9.12 -12.15 8.41
CA ALA A 53 8.68 -10.94 9.13
C ALA A 53 7.16 -10.77 9.07
N LYS A 54 6.57 -10.96 7.88
CA LYS A 54 5.12 -10.91 7.69
C LYS A 54 4.41 -11.93 8.58
N LYS A 55 4.83 -13.20 8.55
CA LYS A 55 4.25 -14.26 9.37
C LYS A 55 4.35 -13.98 10.88
N LEU A 56 5.48 -13.46 11.35
CA LEU A 56 5.63 -13.06 12.74
C LEU A 56 4.69 -11.92 13.12
N SER A 57 4.44 -10.97 12.21
CA SER A 57 3.54 -9.84 12.45
C SER A 57 2.05 -10.23 12.57
N GLU A 58 1.67 -11.43 12.13
CA GLU A 58 0.31 -11.95 12.34
C GLU A 58 0.00 -12.16 13.83
N THR A 59 1.00 -12.53 14.63
CA THR A 59 0.81 -12.94 16.03
C THR A 59 1.55 -12.06 17.03
N LYS A 60 2.53 -11.27 16.60
CA LYS A 60 3.33 -10.38 17.47
C LYS A 60 3.10 -8.91 17.10
N ALA A 61 3.27 -8.01 18.07
CA ALA A 61 3.40 -6.61 17.77
C ALA A 61 4.69 -6.34 16.97
N ILE A 62 4.64 -5.42 16.01
CA ILE A 62 5.80 -5.14 15.11
C ILE A 62 7.03 -4.73 15.93
N ASN A 63 6.85 -3.93 16.98
CA ASN A 63 7.93 -3.49 17.87
C ASN A 63 8.61 -4.61 18.68
N ASP A 64 7.93 -5.75 18.82
CA ASP A 64 8.45 -6.91 19.57
C ASP A 64 9.17 -7.90 18.65
N ILE A 65 9.20 -7.65 17.34
CA ILE A 65 9.85 -8.52 16.37
C ILE A 65 11.28 -8.03 16.13
N THR A 66 12.24 -8.92 16.35
CA THR A 66 13.66 -8.64 16.11
C THR A 66 14.16 -9.27 14.80
N LEU A 67 15.25 -8.73 14.26
CA LEU A 67 15.92 -9.37 13.11
C LEU A 67 16.32 -10.83 13.40
N ALA A 68 16.59 -11.15 14.66
CA ALA A 68 16.89 -12.51 15.08
C ALA A 68 15.70 -13.45 14.92
N ASP A 69 14.52 -13.01 15.36
CA ASP A 69 13.28 -13.79 15.21
C ASP A 69 12.98 -14.04 13.73
N VAL A 70 13.14 -13.01 12.89
CA VAL A 70 12.93 -13.15 11.44
C VAL A 70 13.93 -14.12 10.80
N CYS A 71 15.20 -14.08 11.22
CA CYS A 71 16.20 -15.02 10.72
C CYS A 71 15.88 -16.47 11.11
N GLU A 72 15.39 -16.67 12.33
CA GLU A 72 14.96 -18.00 12.82
C GLU A 72 13.77 -18.53 12.05
N GLU A 73 12.72 -17.70 11.90
CA GLU A 73 11.50 -18.04 11.13
C GLU A 73 11.81 -18.35 9.67
N ALA A 74 12.68 -17.54 9.04
CA ALA A 74 13.05 -17.70 7.63
C ALA A 74 14.06 -18.84 7.39
N GLY A 75 14.68 -19.39 8.43
CA GLY A 75 15.78 -20.36 8.30
C GLY A 75 17.04 -19.77 7.65
N ILE A 76 17.30 -18.47 7.84
CA ILE A 76 18.41 -17.72 7.25
C ILE A 76 19.43 -17.34 8.33
N PRO A 77 20.72 -17.68 8.19
CA PRO A 77 21.75 -17.26 9.15
C PRO A 77 21.82 -15.72 9.26
N ARG A 78 21.93 -15.19 10.50
CA ARG A 78 22.00 -13.75 10.77
C ARG A 78 23.06 -13.03 9.93
N ALA A 79 24.25 -13.61 9.80
CA ALA A 79 25.32 -13.04 8.99
C ALA A 79 24.90 -12.87 7.51
N SER A 80 24.08 -13.77 6.99
CA SER A 80 23.52 -13.67 5.64
C SER A 80 22.43 -12.61 5.55
N ALA A 81 21.58 -12.50 6.58
CA ALA A 81 20.49 -11.52 6.59
C ALA A 81 20.99 -10.08 6.56
N TYR A 82 22.08 -9.75 7.26
CA TYR A 82 22.70 -8.41 7.24
C TYR A 82 23.19 -7.95 5.86
N HIS A 83 23.42 -8.87 4.92
CA HIS A 83 23.72 -8.50 3.54
C HIS A 83 22.50 -7.95 2.79
N PHE A 84 21.29 -8.32 3.21
CA PHE A 84 20.04 -7.91 2.59
C PHE A 84 19.38 -6.75 3.32
N PHE A 85 19.31 -6.83 4.64
CA PHE A 85 18.68 -5.83 5.50
C PHE A 85 19.60 -5.48 6.66
N PRO A 86 19.95 -4.20 6.84
CA PRO A 86 20.86 -3.77 7.91
C PRO A 86 20.24 -3.90 9.31
N ASN A 87 18.91 -3.87 9.41
CA ASN A 87 18.13 -3.92 10.65
C ASN A 87 16.72 -4.41 10.36
N ILE A 88 15.91 -4.57 11.40
CA ILE A 88 14.52 -5.01 11.31
C ILE A 88 13.62 -3.96 10.65
N GLU A 89 13.90 -2.69 10.89
CA GLU A 89 13.16 -1.55 10.32
C GLU A 89 13.22 -1.58 8.79
N ALA A 90 14.37 -1.91 8.21
CA ALA A 90 14.55 -2.04 6.77
C ALA A 90 13.68 -3.16 6.15
N ILE A 91 13.41 -4.24 6.91
CA ILE A 91 12.50 -5.30 6.48
C ILE A 91 11.06 -4.79 6.46
N PHE A 92 10.61 -4.15 7.53
CA PHE A 92 9.25 -3.62 7.59
C PHE A 92 9.01 -2.47 6.62
N LEU A 93 10.01 -1.64 6.37
CA LEU A 93 9.95 -0.62 5.32
C LEU A 93 9.78 -1.26 3.94
N ALA A 94 10.51 -2.35 3.65
CA ALA A 94 10.35 -3.08 2.40
C ALA A 94 8.95 -3.73 2.27
N LEU A 95 8.38 -4.27 3.35
CA LEU A 95 7.00 -4.79 3.36
C LEU A 95 5.97 -3.69 3.12
N ARG A 96 6.12 -2.52 3.76
CA ARG A 96 5.25 -1.36 3.49
C ARG A 96 5.31 -0.93 2.03
N PHE A 97 6.51 -0.92 1.46
CA PHE A 97 6.72 -0.60 0.05
C PHE A 97 5.98 -1.57 -0.89
N LEU A 98 6.10 -2.88 -0.64
CA LEU A 98 5.39 -3.89 -1.41
C LEU A 98 3.87 -3.72 -1.35
N ASN A 99 3.34 -3.49 -0.14
CA ASN A 99 1.92 -3.22 0.06
C ASN A 99 1.46 -1.98 -0.73
N ALA A 100 2.27 -0.94 -0.75
CA ALA A 100 1.94 0.29 -1.44
C ALA A 100 1.91 0.12 -2.96
N ILE A 101 2.85 -0.63 -3.53
CA ILE A 101 2.82 -0.97 -4.96
C ILE A 101 1.56 -1.78 -5.28
N GLU A 102 1.24 -2.79 -4.49
CA GLU A 102 0.04 -3.61 -4.68
C GLU A 102 -1.24 -2.75 -4.63
N ILE A 103 -1.32 -1.80 -3.68
CA ILE A 103 -2.42 -0.84 -3.61
C ILE A 103 -2.51 -0.03 -4.90
N LEU A 104 -1.42 0.56 -5.35
CA LEU A 104 -1.39 1.36 -6.57
C LEU A 104 -1.81 0.55 -7.81
N GLU A 105 -1.33 -0.69 -7.95
CA GLU A 105 -1.72 -1.58 -9.05
C GLU A 105 -3.21 -1.88 -9.04
N ILE A 106 -3.78 -2.16 -7.86
CA ILE A 106 -5.21 -2.44 -7.71
C ILE A 106 -6.03 -1.18 -7.99
N LEU A 107 -5.62 -0.01 -7.49
CA LEU A 107 -6.31 1.25 -7.76
C LEU A 107 -6.24 1.63 -9.24
N ALA A 108 -5.15 1.31 -9.93
CA ALA A 108 -5.00 1.54 -11.37
C ALA A 108 -5.98 0.71 -12.23
N THR A 109 -6.53 -0.38 -11.69
CA THR A 109 -7.56 -1.18 -12.39
C THR A 109 -8.96 -0.56 -12.35
N VAL A 110 -9.17 0.47 -11.53
CA VAL A 110 -10.47 1.15 -11.43
C VAL A 110 -10.60 2.15 -12.59
N GLU A 111 -11.39 1.80 -13.58
CA GLU A 111 -11.58 2.66 -14.75
C GLU A 111 -12.65 3.72 -14.46
N ILE A 112 -12.30 5.00 -14.67
CA ILE A 112 -13.21 6.11 -14.39
C ILE A 112 -14.43 6.12 -15.33
N GLU A 113 -14.32 5.48 -16.48
CA GLU A 113 -15.37 5.32 -17.48
C GLU A 113 -16.57 4.51 -16.98
N ASP A 114 -16.37 3.64 -16.01
CA ASP A 114 -17.41 2.79 -15.42
C ASP A 114 -18.35 3.58 -14.49
N TYR A 115 -18.03 4.85 -14.23
CA TYR A 115 -18.78 5.69 -13.29
C TYR A 115 -19.36 6.92 -13.97
N ASP A 116 -20.63 7.19 -13.69
CA ASP A 116 -21.32 8.37 -14.27
C ASP A 116 -20.81 9.69 -13.72
N ARG A 117 -20.33 9.69 -12.47
CA ARG A 117 -19.89 10.86 -11.72
C ARG A 117 -18.57 10.61 -11.01
N TRP A 118 -17.80 11.67 -10.79
CA TRP A 118 -16.54 11.61 -10.07
C TRP A 118 -16.66 11.06 -8.64
N GLN A 119 -17.81 11.29 -7.98
CA GLN A 119 -18.08 10.76 -6.63
C GLN A 119 -18.13 9.22 -6.64
N GLY A 120 -18.78 8.63 -7.63
CA GLY A 120 -18.82 7.18 -7.79
C GLY A 120 -17.43 6.57 -8.01
N TYR A 121 -16.63 7.19 -8.86
CA TYR A 121 -15.24 6.79 -9.04
C TYR A 121 -14.43 6.89 -7.75
N LEU A 122 -14.52 8.02 -7.03
CA LEU A 122 -13.81 8.19 -5.77
C LEU A 122 -14.25 7.16 -4.71
N THR A 123 -15.56 6.89 -4.61
CA THR A 123 -16.07 5.83 -3.73
C THR A 123 -15.44 4.49 -4.07
N ALA A 124 -15.40 4.12 -5.34
CA ALA A 124 -14.81 2.84 -5.77
C ALA A 124 -13.30 2.76 -5.46
N ILE A 125 -12.55 3.86 -5.63
CA ILE A 125 -11.14 3.94 -5.24
C ILE A 125 -10.98 3.66 -3.74
N ILE A 126 -11.79 4.30 -2.89
CA ILE A 126 -11.73 4.12 -1.44
C ILE A 126 -12.12 2.69 -1.04
N GLU A 127 -13.20 2.16 -1.58
CA GLU A 127 -13.65 0.78 -1.32
C GLU A 127 -12.62 -0.25 -1.77
N ARG A 128 -12.02 -0.03 -2.95
CA ARG A 128 -11.02 -0.94 -3.49
C ARG A 128 -9.74 -0.93 -2.66
N SER A 129 -9.33 0.23 -2.13
CA SER A 129 -8.15 0.32 -1.26
C SER A 129 -8.31 -0.46 0.05
N VAL A 130 -9.52 -0.52 0.60
CA VAL A 130 -9.82 -1.27 1.84
C VAL A 130 -9.95 -2.77 1.58
N GLY A 131 -10.43 -3.16 0.39
CA GLY A 131 -10.57 -4.57 0.01
C GLY A 131 -9.28 -5.39 0.19
N ILE A 132 -8.12 -4.75 -0.02
CA ILE A 132 -6.80 -5.37 0.15
C ILE A 132 -6.52 -5.80 1.60
N PHE A 133 -7.09 -5.09 2.58
CA PHE A 133 -6.88 -5.36 3.99
C PHE A 133 -7.77 -6.48 4.53
N TYR A 134 -8.89 -6.78 3.86
CA TYR A 134 -9.75 -7.91 4.23
C TYR A 134 -9.09 -9.26 3.90
N ASP A 135 -8.30 -9.31 2.82
CA ASP A 135 -7.57 -10.51 2.44
C ASP A 135 -6.33 -10.74 3.30
N ASP A 136 -5.75 -9.66 3.84
CA ASP A 136 -4.52 -9.70 4.62
C ASP A 136 -4.47 -8.59 5.67
N SER A 137 -4.84 -8.91 6.90
CA SER A 137 -4.87 -7.98 8.03
C SER A 137 -3.49 -7.41 8.41
N THR A 138 -2.39 -8.10 8.05
CA THR A 138 -1.04 -7.61 8.33
C THR A 138 -0.71 -6.35 7.54
N LYS A 139 -1.33 -6.17 6.37
CA LYS A 139 -1.18 -4.97 5.54
C LYS A 139 -1.74 -3.72 6.24
N ALA A 140 -2.96 -3.83 6.80
CA ALA A 140 -3.54 -2.75 7.59
C ALA A 140 -2.70 -2.42 8.83
N LYS A 141 -2.19 -3.45 9.51
CA LYS A 141 -1.29 -3.31 10.66
C LYS A 141 -0.03 -2.51 10.32
N LEU A 142 0.62 -2.85 9.21
CA LEU A 142 1.84 -2.16 8.76
C LEU A 142 1.61 -0.68 8.43
N ILE A 143 0.40 -0.29 8.03
CA ILE A 143 0.09 1.08 7.59
C ILE A 143 -0.51 1.90 8.73
N TYR A 144 -1.44 1.33 9.50
CA TYR A 144 -2.30 2.08 10.43
C TYR A 144 -2.00 1.82 11.91
N ASP A 145 -1.15 0.83 12.26
CA ASP A 145 -0.75 0.63 13.66
C ASP A 145 0.21 1.76 14.08
N THR A 146 -0.27 2.62 14.96
CA THR A 146 0.52 3.76 15.49
C THR A 146 1.66 3.34 16.41
N ASN A 147 1.74 2.05 16.77
CA ASN A 147 2.88 1.49 17.49
C ASN A 147 3.97 0.97 16.54
N THR A 148 3.75 1.03 15.22
CA THR A 148 4.80 0.73 14.25
C THR A 148 5.92 1.77 14.39
N PRO A 149 7.21 1.39 14.44
CA PRO A 149 8.30 2.34 14.54
C PRO A 149 8.23 3.39 13.43
N ASP A 150 8.42 4.67 13.81
CA ASP A 150 8.69 5.73 12.85
C ASP A 150 10.01 5.40 12.15
N PHE A 151 9.94 5.16 10.87
CA PHE A 151 11.12 4.94 10.06
C PHE A 151 11.77 6.29 9.76
N GLU A 152 12.76 6.68 10.56
CA GLU A 152 13.47 7.95 10.41
C GLU A 152 13.92 8.18 8.96
N GLY A 153 13.52 9.33 8.39
CA GLY A 153 13.84 9.72 7.02
C GLY A 153 12.92 9.12 5.95
N ASP A 154 11.74 8.68 6.34
CA ASP A 154 10.75 8.11 5.44
C ASP A 154 10.00 9.20 4.65
N SER A 155 10.64 9.75 3.62
CA SER A 155 9.93 10.46 2.54
C SER A 155 9.06 9.50 1.71
N PHE A 156 9.20 8.21 1.97
CA PHE A 156 8.56 7.13 1.24
C PHE A 156 7.04 7.13 1.39
N GLY A 157 6.50 7.43 2.60
CA GLY A 157 5.07 7.60 2.80
C GLY A 157 4.51 8.74 1.94
N GLU A 158 5.17 9.89 1.94
CA GLU A 158 4.78 11.04 1.11
C GLU A 158 4.85 10.73 -0.39
N ASP A 159 5.87 10.00 -0.83
CA ASP A 159 6.03 9.63 -2.24
C ASP A 159 4.89 8.72 -2.73
N ILE A 160 4.41 7.79 -1.89
CA ILE A 160 3.28 6.91 -2.22
C ILE A 160 1.97 7.67 -2.22
N ASP A 161 1.73 8.51 -1.22
CA ASP A 161 0.55 9.36 -1.14
C ASP A 161 0.45 10.23 -2.40
N LEU A 162 1.56 10.82 -2.83
CA LEU A 162 1.67 11.57 -4.09
C LEU A 162 1.34 10.71 -5.32
N GLN A 163 1.78 9.45 -5.38
CA GLN A 163 1.48 8.56 -6.51
C GLN A 163 -0.01 8.22 -6.60
N ILE A 164 -0.67 7.97 -5.46
CA ILE A 164 -2.12 7.73 -5.41
C ILE A 164 -2.87 8.97 -5.86
N VAL A 165 -2.49 10.14 -5.36
CA VAL A 165 -3.09 11.41 -5.74
C VAL A 165 -2.90 11.69 -7.22
N GLU A 166 -1.71 11.43 -7.77
CA GLU A 166 -1.42 11.61 -9.20
C GLU A 166 -2.30 10.70 -10.06
N LEU A 167 -2.43 9.42 -9.71
CA LEU A 167 -3.29 8.46 -10.40
C LEU A 167 -4.75 8.97 -10.45
N VAL A 168 -5.30 9.39 -9.31
CA VAL A 168 -6.68 9.90 -9.24
C VAL A 168 -6.83 11.18 -10.04
N TYR A 169 -5.86 12.11 -9.93
CA TYR A 169 -5.86 13.38 -10.67
C TYR A 169 -5.81 13.15 -12.18
N GLU A 170 -4.92 12.28 -12.65
CA GLU A 170 -4.83 11.93 -14.07
C GLU A 170 -6.14 11.38 -14.63
N ARG A 171 -6.76 10.43 -13.91
CA ARG A 171 -8.06 9.86 -14.30
C ARG A 171 -9.16 10.92 -14.33
N LEU A 172 -9.23 11.80 -13.32
CA LEU A 172 -10.20 12.89 -13.30
C LEU A 172 -9.98 13.87 -14.47
N THR A 173 -8.73 14.25 -14.74
CA THR A 173 -8.40 15.16 -15.85
C THR A 173 -8.57 14.55 -17.24
N GLN A 174 -8.45 13.23 -17.38
CA GLN A 174 -8.75 12.54 -18.63
C GLN A 174 -10.24 12.61 -18.97
N ARG A 175 -11.11 12.47 -17.97
CA ARG A 175 -12.56 12.36 -18.16
C ARG A 175 -13.30 13.67 -18.08
N TYR A 176 -12.87 14.59 -17.20
CA TYR A 176 -13.60 15.82 -16.87
C TYR A 176 -12.80 17.10 -17.11
N GLU A 177 -13.51 18.16 -17.40
CA GLU A 177 -12.99 19.52 -17.34
C GLU A 177 -13.00 19.98 -15.88
N LEU A 178 -11.82 20.01 -15.25
CA LEU A 178 -11.71 20.46 -13.87
C LEU A 178 -11.78 21.99 -13.78
N PRO A 179 -12.30 22.54 -12.67
CA PRO A 179 -12.33 23.97 -12.45
C PRO A 179 -10.92 24.58 -12.47
N ASN A 180 -10.79 25.76 -13.05
CA ASN A 180 -9.50 26.47 -13.15
C ASN A 180 -9.27 27.38 -11.93
N PHE A 181 -9.57 26.89 -10.72
CA PHE A 181 -9.29 27.59 -9.46
C PHE A 181 -8.68 26.62 -8.45
N GLY A 182 -7.62 27.07 -7.79
CA GLY A 182 -6.91 26.29 -6.79
C GLY A 182 -6.09 25.14 -7.38
N ASP A 183 -5.35 24.47 -6.54
CA ASP A 183 -4.61 23.27 -6.88
C ASP A 183 -5.43 22.02 -6.53
N VAL A 184 -5.99 21.37 -7.55
CA VAL A 184 -6.81 20.16 -7.37
C VAL A 184 -5.98 19.02 -6.79
N LYS A 185 -4.68 18.95 -7.07
CA LYS A 185 -3.81 17.91 -6.46
C LYS A 185 -3.67 18.13 -4.97
N ASP A 186 -3.49 19.37 -4.51
CA ASP A 186 -3.48 19.68 -3.08
C ASP A 186 -4.80 19.32 -2.41
N MET A 187 -5.93 19.58 -3.06
CA MET A 187 -7.25 19.17 -2.53
C MET A 187 -7.38 17.65 -2.44
N LEU A 188 -6.88 16.91 -3.42
CA LEU A 188 -6.84 15.46 -3.40
C LEU A 188 -5.90 14.95 -2.30
N MET A 189 -4.75 15.61 -2.08
CA MET A 189 -3.84 15.27 -0.99
C MET A 189 -4.49 15.45 0.38
N VAL A 190 -5.19 16.56 0.60
CA VAL A 190 -5.98 16.78 1.83
C VAL A 190 -7.08 15.74 1.97
N THR A 191 -7.76 15.39 0.87
CA THR A 191 -8.78 14.33 0.87
C THR A 191 -8.19 12.99 1.29
N PHE A 192 -7.04 12.64 0.76
CA PHE A 192 -6.32 11.41 1.12
C PHE A 192 -5.93 11.40 2.61
N SER A 193 -5.44 12.53 3.11
CA SER A 193 -5.11 12.68 4.55
C SER A 193 -6.34 12.54 5.45
N ILE A 194 -7.51 13.02 5.03
CA ILE A 194 -8.79 12.81 5.73
C ILE A 194 -9.13 11.33 5.78
N ILE A 195 -9.04 10.62 4.65
CA ILE A 195 -9.32 9.19 4.56
C ILE A 195 -8.39 8.41 5.49
N ASN A 196 -7.08 8.65 5.40
CA ASN A 196 -6.07 8.00 6.23
C ASN A 196 -6.27 8.27 7.72
N GLY A 197 -6.63 9.48 8.09
CA GLY A 197 -6.94 9.83 9.49
C GLY A 197 -8.14 9.04 10.03
N ILE A 198 -9.19 8.86 9.23
CA ILE A 198 -10.37 8.08 9.60
C ILE A 198 -10.04 6.59 9.68
N PHE A 199 -9.25 6.05 8.74
CA PHE A 199 -8.80 4.66 8.77
C PHE A 199 -7.88 4.36 9.96
N THR A 200 -6.95 5.27 10.27
CA THR A 200 -6.13 5.17 11.48
C THR A 200 -7.00 5.14 12.75
N LEU A 201 -8.06 5.97 12.79
CA LEU A 201 -8.99 5.97 13.93
C LEU A 201 -9.75 4.64 14.05
N SER A 202 -10.18 4.05 12.91
CA SER A 202 -10.82 2.72 12.91
C SER A 202 -9.85 1.67 13.43
N TYR A 203 -8.66 1.60 12.85
CA TYR A 203 -7.65 0.60 13.19
C TYR A 203 -7.25 0.67 14.68
N ARG A 204 -7.03 1.88 15.20
CA ARG A 204 -6.73 2.07 16.64
C ARG A 204 -7.81 1.56 17.59
N ARG A 205 -9.08 1.54 17.14
CA ARG A 205 -10.22 1.13 17.97
C ARG A 205 -10.58 -0.34 17.83
N TYR A 206 -10.39 -0.89 16.65
CA TYR A 206 -10.94 -2.20 16.27
C TYR A 206 -9.90 -3.15 15.68
N GLU A 207 -8.65 -2.69 15.49
CA GLU A 207 -7.57 -3.40 14.80
C GLU A 207 -7.91 -3.77 13.34
N GLU A 208 -8.94 -3.10 12.79
CA GLU A 208 -9.41 -3.25 11.41
C GLU A 208 -10.03 -1.95 10.89
N ILE A 209 -10.23 -1.85 9.57
CA ILE A 209 -11.04 -0.80 8.97
C ILE A 209 -12.44 -1.33 8.82
N THR A 210 -13.35 -0.93 9.73
CA THR A 210 -14.72 -1.39 9.71
C THR A 210 -15.53 -0.71 8.61
N ASP A 211 -16.61 -1.37 8.15
CA ASP A 211 -17.53 -0.81 7.14
C ASP A 211 -18.07 0.57 7.55
N LYS A 212 -18.32 0.77 8.84
CA LYS A 212 -18.75 2.07 9.36
C LYS A 212 -17.73 3.17 9.07
N TYR A 213 -16.44 2.91 9.33
CA TYR A 213 -15.39 3.91 9.11
C TYR A 213 -15.03 4.06 7.65
N LEU A 214 -15.20 3.02 6.84
CA LEU A 214 -15.13 3.12 5.37
C LEU A 214 -16.21 4.09 4.84
N GLN A 215 -17.45 3.97 5.32
CA GLN A 215 -18.53 4.89 4.95
C GLN A 215 -18.25 6.32 5.41
N GLU A 216 -17.78 6.53 6.65
CA GLU A 216 -17.42 7.86 7.16
C GLU A 216 -16.28 8.50 6.37
N ALA A 217 -15.27 7.73 6.00
CA ALA A 217 -14.17 8.21 5.16
C ALA A 217 -14.67 8.64 3.78
N THR A 218 -15.53 7.85 3.16
CA THR A 218 -16.14 8.15 1.87
C THR A 218 -17.00 9.41 1.93
N ILE A 219 -17.84 9.54 2.96
CA ILE A 219 -18.68 10.74 3.17
C ILE A 219 -17.79 11.97 3.35
N ALA A 220 -16.78 11.90 4.22
CA ALA A 220 -15.89 13.03 4.51
C ALA A 220 -15.09 13.46 3.27
N ALA A 221 -14.55 12.51 2.51
CA ALA A 221 -13.82 12.75 1.28
C ALA A 221 -14.67 13.47 0.23
N ILE A 222 -15.87 12.96 -0.02
CA ILE A 222 -16.81 13.55 -0.99
C ILE A 222 -17.28 14.92 -0.50
N ALA A 223 -17.63 15.08 0.78
CA ALA A 223 -18.09 16.33 1.36
C ALA A 223 -17.01 17.42 1.24
N TYR A 224 -15.77 17.10 1.55
CA TYR A 224 -14.65 18.02 1.40
C TYR A 224 -14.44 18.44 -0.06
N LEU A 225 -14.36 17.51 -0.99
CA LEU A 225 -14.16 17.83 -2.40
C LEU A 225 -15.35 18.60 -3.02
N ARG A 226 -16.57 18.40 -2.53
CA ARG A 226 -17.74 19.18 -2.97
C ARG A 226 -17.66 20.66 -2.60
N CYS A 227 -16.79 21.07 -1.70
CA CYS A 227 -16.49 22.48 -1.45
C CYS A 227 -15.79 23.15 -2.64
N TYR A 228 -15.16 22.36 -3.50
CA TYR A 228 -14.31 22.81 -4.61
C TYR A 228 -14.78 22.30 -5.97
N LEU A 229 -15.28 21.08 -6.04
CA LEU A 229 -15.75 20.45 -7.26
C LEU A 229 -17.28 20.46 -7.31
N PRO A 230 -17.90 20.93 -8.41
CA PRO A 230 -19.34 20.83 -8.58
C PRO A 230 -19.81 19.38 -8.61
N GLU A 231 -21.08 19.17 -8.27
CA GLU A 231 -21.67 17.82 -8.24
C GLU A 231 -21.56 17.11 -9.59
N ASN A 232 -21.74 17.87 -10.67
CA ASN A 232 -21.59 17.38 -12.03
C ASN A 232 -20.45 18.15 -12.72
N LEU A 233 -19.34 17.47 -12.94
CA LEU A 233 -18.25 18.00 -13.74
C LEU A 233 -18.55 17.84 -15.24
N PRO A 234 -18.26 18.84 -16.07
CA PRO A 234 -18.35 18.70 -17.53
C PRO A 234 -17.41 17.59 -18.02
N ARG A 235 -17.93 16.70 -18.86
CA ARG A 235 -17.09 15.67 -19.49
C ARG A 235 -16.29 16.30 -20.64
N LYS A 236 -15.04 15.91 -20.76
CA LYS A 236 -14.24 16.22 -21.94
C LYS A 236 -14.83 15.55 -23.17
N LYS A 237 -14.75 16.24 -24.31
CA LYS A 237 -15.21 15.72 -25.60
C LYS A 237 -14.21 14.75 -26.22
#